data_1ea1b0668989d74a7f51e98a5f1468d8
#
_entry.id   1ea1b0668989d74a7f51e98a5f1468d8
#
_cell.length_a   1.000
_cell.length_b   1.000
_cell.length_c   1.000
_cell.angle_alpha   90.00
_cell.angle_beta   90.00
_cell.angle_gamma   90.00
#
_symmetry.space_group_name_H-M   'P 1'
#
loop_
_entity.id
_entity.type
_entity.pdbx_description
1 polymer ?
#
loop_
_entity_poly.entity_id
_entity_poly.type
_entity_poly.pdbx_seq_one_letter_code
_entity_poly.pdbx_strand_id
1 'polypeptide(L)'
;ILRSNIYIVENNGEIVASYCGEGEDCTKQKEPLKLNPQFQQRLAFIFQPAMDLPLEACLFNEGNCYTKNVLMTIYPLQMNGQRLGNLLLTKREKSFTEDELYLVETAAIVVGVLLNGINFGKQDADLQLKTNVKVALDSLSYSELEAITNVFHELGGDEGFLVASRVADRIGITRSVIVNAMRKLESAGVVESRSLGMKGTYMKVNNPYFLEELGKRSKI
;
A
#
# COMPACT_ATOMS: atom_id res chain seq x y z
N ILE A 1 -24.93 -14.51 16.10
CA ILE A 1 -25.14 -13.38 16.99
C ILE A 1 -25.62 -12.21 16.15
N LEU A 2 -24.78 -11.45 15.46
CA LEU A 2 -25.20 -10.41 14.53
C LEU A 2 -25.55 -11.02 13.17
N ARG A 3 -26.84 -11.05 12.84
CA ARG A 3 -27.27 -11.47 11.49
C ARG A 3 -27.16 -10.25 10.55
N SER A 4 -25.93 -9.90 10.17
CA SER A 4 -25.62 -8.74 9.37
C SER A 4 -24.41 -9.00 8.49
N ASN A 5 -24.27 -8.30 7.38
CA ASN A 5 -23.03 -8.26 6.65
C ASN A 5 -22.13 -7.18 7.27
N ILE A 6 -20.84 -7.46 7.37
CA ILE A 6 -19.86 -6.60 8.05
C ILE A 6 -18.72 -6.36 7.07
N TYR A 7 -18.27 -5.09 6.97
CA TYR A 7 -17.16 -4.69 6.13
C TYR A 7 -16.22 -3.78 6.92
N ILE A 8 -14.94 -4.08 6.90
CA ILE A 8 -13.89 -3.21 7.43
C ILE A 8 -13.25 -2.51 6.24
N VAL A 9 -13.32 -1.19 6.22
CA VAL A 9 -12.93 -0.36 5.08
C VAL A 9 -11.90 0.65 5.51
N GLU A 10 -10.75 0.70 4.81
CA GLU A 10 -9.73 1.73 5.00
C GLU A 10 -10.19 3.09 4.41
N ASN A 11 -9.47 4.17 4.75
CA ASN A 11 -9.78 5.53 4.28
C ASN A 11 -9.72 5.67 2.75
N ASN A 12 -8.92 4.84 2.08
CA ASN A 12 -8.81 4.80 0.61
C ASN A 12 -9.99 4.07 -0.07
N GLY A 13 -10.97 3.57 0.73
CA GLY A 13 -12.12 2.81 0.26
C GLY A 13 -11.87 1.33 0.01
N GLU A 14 -10.68 0.85 0.33
CA GLU A 14 -10.31 -0.57 0.20
C GLU A 14 -10.90 -1.40 1.34
N ILE A 15 -11.49 -2.55 1.00
CA ILE A 15 -12.08 -3.45 1.98
C ILE A 15 -11.00 -4.44 2.41
N VAL A 16 -10.56 -4.31 3.67
CA VAL A 16 -9.53 -5.19 4.26
C VAL A 16 -10.10 -6.49 4.80
N ALA A 17 -11.37 -6.49 5.18
CA ALA A 17 -12.08 -7.71 5.61
C ALA A 17 -13.59 -7.56 5.44
N SER A 18 -14.25 -8.67 5.19
CA SER A 18 -15.72 -8.74 5.12
C SER A 18 -16.24 -10.04 5.70
N TYR A 19 -17.46 -10.00 6.22
CA TYR A 19 -18.22 -11.15 6.67
C TYR A 19 -19.66 -11.03 6.19
N CYS A 20 -20.18 -12.09 5.58
CA CYS A 20 -21.55 -12.17 5.14
C CYS A 20 -22.37 -13.01 6.14
N GLY A 21 -23.23 -12.36 6.91
CA GLY A 21 -24.11 -13.02 7.88
C GLY A 21 -25.56 -13.15 7.44
N GLU A 22 -25.95 -12.44 6.38
CA GLU A 22 -27.30 -12.45 5.80
C GLU A 22 -27.26 -12.66 4.30
N GLY A 23 -27.44 -13.90 3.84
CA GLY A 23 -27.80 -14.20 2.47
C GLY A 23 -26.71 -13.90 1.41
N GLU A 24 -27.08 -13.23 0.34
CA GLU A 24 -26.22 -13.01 -0.82
C GLU A 24 -25.14 -11.97 -0.53
N ASP A 25 -23.89 -12.41 -0.66
CA ASP A 25 -22.72 -11.56 -0.51
C ASP A 25 -22.36 -10.91 -1.85
N CYS A 26 -22.41 -9.59 -1.89
CA CYS A 26 -21.91 -8.81 -3.03
C CYS A 26 -20.39 -8.88 -3.17
N THR A 27 -19.68 -9.36 -2.13
CA THR A 27 -18.21 -9.41 -2.10
C THR A 27 -17.60 -10.60 -2.84
N LYS A 28 -18.40 -11.50 -3.42
CA LYS A 28 -17.89 -12.67 -4.18
C LYS A 28 -17.13 -12.32 -5.45
N GLN A 29 -16.95 -11.04 -5.73
CA GLN A 29 -16.27 -10.56 -6.93
C GLN A 29 -14.86 -10.09 -6.62
N LYS A 30 -13.98 -10.32 -7.57
CA LYS A 30 -12.55 -10.08 -7.71
C LYS A 30 -11.90 -9.11 -6.71
N GLU A 31 -10.93 -9.59 -5.94
CA GLU A 31 -10.01 -8.76 -5.15
C GLU A 31 -9.10 -7.87 -6.04
N PRO A 32 -8.74 -6.66 -5.58
CA PRO A 32 -9.14 -6.00 -4.34
C PRO A 32 -10.53 -5.36 -4.45
N LEU A 33 -11.35 -5.60 -3.42
CA LEU A 33 -12.70 -5.04 -3.34
C LEU A 33 -12.60 -3.58 -2.88
N LYS A 34 -13.18 -2.66 -3.65
CA LYS A 34 -13.23 -1.23 -3.30
C LYS A 34 -14.66 -0.73 -3.26
N LEU A 35 -14.91 0.18 -2.35
CA LEU A 35 -16.17 0.91 -2.30
C LEU A 35 -16.36 1.79 -3.54
N ASN A 36 -17.62 2.00 -3.89
CA ASN A 36 -18.02 3.03 -4.83
C ASN A 36 -17.41 4.39 -4.42
N PRO A 37 -16.74 5.12 -5.36
CA PRO A 37 -16.07 6.38 -5.04
C PRO A 37 -17.00 7.44 -4.43
N GLN A 38 -18.25 7.52 -4.87
CA GLN A 38 -19.23 8.47 -4.32
C GLN A 38 -19.58 8.12 -2.86
N PHE A 39 -19.72 6.83 -2.56
CA PHE A 39 -19.98 6.36 -1.21
C PHE A 39 -18.76 6.58 -0.31
N GLN A 40 -17.56 6.30 -0.80
CA GLN A 40 -16.30 6.58 -0.08
C GLN A 40 -16.19 8.07 0.31
N GLN A 41 -16.50 8.99 -0.61
CA GLN A 41 -16.50 10.42 -0.32
C GLN A 41 -17.47 10.79 0.81
N ARG A 42 -18.68 10.22 0.82
CA ARG A 42 -19.66 10.44 1.89
C ARG A 42 -19.16 9.94 3.25
N LEU A 43 -18.51 8.78 3.28
CA LEU A 43 -17.93 8.22 4.51
C LEU A 43 -16.92 9.17 5.15
N ALA A 44 -16.15 9.91 4.35
CA ALA A 44 -15.14 10.84 4.85
C ALA A 44 -15.69 11.93 5.77
N PHE A 45 -16.99 12.27 5.66
CA PHE A 45 -17.67 13.28 6.47
C PHE A 45 -18.40 12.73 7.68
N ILE A 46 -18.39 11.39 7.88
CA ILE A 46 -19.05 10.77 9.03
C ILE A 46 -18.01 10.61 10.14
N PHE A 47 -18.07 11.44 11.18
CA PHE A 47 -17.13 11.45 12.31
C PHE A 47 -17.67 10.78 13.57
N GLN A 48 -18.97 10.50 13.60
CA GLN A 48 -19.63 9.82 14.69
C GLN A 48 -20.42 8.62 14.16
N PRO A 49 -20.75 7.63 14.99
CA PRO A 49 -21.59 6.51 14.57
C PRO A 49 -22.89 6.99 13.94
N ALA A 50 -23.22 6.46 12.79
CA ALA A 50 -24.45 6.74 12.07
C ALA A 50 -25.23 5.43 11.91
N MET A 51 -26.45 5.37 12.43
CA MET A 51 -27.22 4.15 12.55
C MET A 51 -28.44 4.18 11.64
N ASP A 52 -28.86 3.00 11.20
CA ASP A 52 -30.11 2.76 10.45
C ASP A 52 -30.28 3.64 9.21
N LEU A 53 -29.17 3.94 8.53
CA LEU A 53 -29.22 4.67 7.27
C LEU A 53 -29.76 3.78 6.15
N PRO A 54 -30.78 4.22 5.38
CA PRO A 54 -31.25 3.45 4.24
C PRO A 54 -30.13 3.30 3.20
N LEU A 55 -29.92 2.09 2.72
CA LEU A 55 -28.96 1.83 1.64
C LEU A 55 -29.63 2.10 0.28
N GLU A 56 -29.41 3.28 -0.28
CA GLU A 56 -30.04 3.74 -1.51
C GLU A 56 -29.37 3.22 -2.78
N ALA A 57 -28.09 2.85 -2.71
CA ALA A 57 -27.28 2.40 -3.84
C ALA A 57 -26.31 1.28 -3.45
N CYS A 58 -25.82 0.53 -4.43
CA CYS A 58 -24.82 -0.51 -4.22
C CYS A 58 -23.51 0.07 -3.67
N LEU A 59 -22.97 -0.56 -2.63
CA LEU A 59 -21.68 -0.17 -2.03
C LEU A 59 -20.50 -0.35 -3.01
N PHE A 60 -20.62 -1.24 -4.00
CA PHE A 60 -19.52 -1.74 -4.85
C PHE A 60 -19.63 -1.38 -6.33
N ASN A 61 -20.52 -0.52 -6.75
CA ASN A 61 -20.73 -0.14 -8.17
C ASN A 61 -21.33 -1.23 -9.08
N GLU A 62 -21.89 -2.30 -8.54
CA GLU A 62 -22.45 -3.35 -9.37
C GLU A 62 -23.97 -3.18 -9.53
N GLY A 63 -24.40 -3.04 -10.76
CA GLY A 63 -25.72 -2.57 -11.14
C GLY A 63 -26.94 -3.40 -10.69
N ASN A 64 -26.78 -4.51 -9.98
CA ASN A 64 -27.88 -5.41 -9.59
C ASN A 64 -27.91 -5.70 -8.08
N CYS A 65 -27.54 -4.75 -7.25
CA CYS A 65 -27.57 -4.93 -5.81
C CYS A 65 -29.00 -4.79 -5.26
N TYR A 66 -29.44 -5.77 -4.50
CA TYR A 66 -30.70 -5.68 -3.74
C TYR A 66 -30.49 -4.76 -2.51
N THR A 67 -30.70 -3.45 -2.71
CA THR A 67 -30.63 -2.47 -1.59
C THR A 67 -31.97 -2.26 -0.91
N LYS A 68 -33.06 -2.85 -1.43
CA LYS A 68 -34.40 -2.63 -0.90
C LYS A 68 -34.53 -3.16 0.51
N ASN A 69 -34.94 -2.28 1.44
CA ASN A 69 -35.10 -2.57 2.87
C ASN A 69 -33.77 -2.96 3.58
N VAL A 70 -32.63 -2.51 3.08
CA VAL A 70 -31.36 -2.69 3.77
C VAL A 70 -31.03 -1.42 4.56
N LEU A 71 -30.79 -1.60 5.85
CA LEU A 71 -30.30 -0.55 6.74
C LEU A 71 -28.81 -0.71 6.93
N MET A 72 -28.10 0.41 6.93
CA MET A 72 -26.65 0.46 7.12
C MET A 72 -26.33 1.22 8.41
N THR A 73 -25.42 0.66 9.18
CA THR A 73 -24.83 1.31 10.35
C THR A 73 -23.34 1.50 10.10
N ILE A 74 -22.84 2.67 10.42
CA ILE A 74 -21.45 3.09 10.14
C ILE A 74 -20.81 3.47 11.47
N TYR A 75 -19.67 2.84 11.78
CA TYR A 75 -18.79 3.21 12.88
C TYR A 75 -17.46 3.71 12.33
N PRO A 76 -17.12 5.01 12.46
CA PRO A 76 -15.81 5.51 12.13
C PRO A 76 -14.75 4.89 13.05
N LEU A 77 -13.72 4.32 12.47
CA LEU A 77 -12.59 3.76 13.21
C LEU A 77 -11.53 4.86 13.38
N GLN A 78 -11.34 5.27 14.64
CA GLN A 78 -10.40 6.35 14.98
C GLN A 78 -9.50 5.92 16.12
N MET A 79 -8.24 6.32 16.08
CA MET A 79 -7.28 6.12 17.15
C MET A 79 -6.25 7.25 17.19
N ASN A 80 -5.93 7.74 18.39
CA ASN A 80 -4.96 8.83 18.59
C ASN A 80 -5.26 10.09 17.73
N GLY A 81 -6.53 10.40 17.53
CA GLY A 81 -6.96 11.53 16.69
C GLY A 81 -6.85 11.29 15.18
N GLN A 82 -6.40 10.12 14.76
CA GLN A 82 -6.33 9.74 13.35
C GLN A 82 -7.49 8.84 12.96
N ARG A 83 -8.08 9.11 11.81
CA ARG A 83 -9.06 8.23 11.21
C ARG A 83 -8.34 7.09 10.49
N LEU A 84 -8.70 5.86 10.82
CA LEU A 84 -8.13 4.64 10.25
C LEU A 84 -8.99 4.07 9.13
N GLY A 85 -10.31 4.24 9.24
CA GLY A 85 -11.27 3.67 8.31
C GLY A 85 -12.69 3.70 8.86
N ASN A 86 -13.48 2.73 8.43
CA ASN A 86 -14.87 2.55 8.86
C ASN A 86 -15.20 1.07 9.06
N LEU A 87 -16.02 0.80 10.06
CA LEU A 87 -16.73 -0.46 10.19
C LEU A 87 -18.15 -0.24 9.68
N LEU A 88 -18.53 -0.92 8.60
CA LEU A 88 -19.84 -0.86 7.98
C LEU A 88 -20.59 -2.14 8.28
N LEU A 89 -21.85 -2.01 8.71
CA LEU A 89 -22.74 -3.14 8.92
C LEU A 89 -24.01 -2.92 8.10
N THR A 90 -24.49 -3.97 7.45
CA THR A 90 -25.78 -3.92 6.75
C THR A 90 -26.68 -5.02 7.26
N LYS A 91 -27.96 -4.69 7.47
CA LYS A 91 -29.00 -5.59 7.97
C LYS A 91 -30.30 -5.37 7.20
N ARG A 92 -31.03 -6.43 6.90
CA ARG A 92 -32.31 -6.32 6.21
C ARG A 92 -33.46 -6.18 7.20
N GLU A 93 -34.39 -5.27 6.88
CA GLU A 93 -35.73 -5.11 7.50
C GLU A 93 -35.77 -4.82 9.00
N LYS A 94 -34.65 -4.83 9.69
CA LYS A 94 -34.58 -4.61 11.13
C LYS A 94 -33.41 -3.72 11.53
N SER A 95 -33.67 -2.82 12.44
CA SER A 95 -32.63 -2.06 13.15
C SER A 95 -31.82 -2.96 14.07
N PHE A 96 -30.64 -2.52 14.44
CA PHE A 96 -29.86 -3.16 15.49
C PHE A 96 -30.49 -2.88 16.85
N THR A 97 -30.53 -3.89 17.72
CA THR A 97 -30.91 -3.70 19.12
C THR A 97 -29.81 -2.99 19.89
N GLU A 98 -30.13 -2.43 21.06
CA GLU A 98 -29.13 -1.77 21.93
C GLU A 98 -27.96 -2.73 22.27
N ASP A 99 -28.25 -3.98 22.62
CA ASP A 99 -27.25 -4.98 22.94
C ASP A 99 -26.34 -5.28 21.72
N GLU A 100 -26.91 -5.35 20.52
CA GLU A 100 -26.15 -5.53 19.28
C GLU A 100 -25.27 -4.30 19.01
N LEU A 101 -25.76 -3.09 19.28
CA LEU A 101 -24.98 -1.85 19.10
C LEU A 101 -23.80 -1.77 20.08
N TYR A 102 -23.96 -2.17 21.35
CA TYR A 102 -22.84 -2.28 22.30
C TYR A 102 -21.78 -3.27 21.84
N LEU A 103 -22.19 -4.40 21.26
CA LEU A 103 -21.23 -5.36 20.67
C LEU A 103 -20.49 -4.77 19.48
N VAL A 104 -21.19 -4.05 18.62
CA VAL A 104 -20.59 -3.39 17.43
C VAL A 104 -19.61 -2.29 17.86
N GLU A 105 -19.96 -1.48 18.84
CA GLU A 105 -19.09 -0.44 19.37
C GLU A 105 -17.80 -1.03 19.97
N THR A 106 -17.95 -2.08 20.78
CA THR A 106 -16.79 -2.81 21.33
C THR A 106 -15.92 -3.39 20.20
N ALA A 107 -16.54 -4.00 19.19
CA ALA A 107 -15.83 -4.54 18.04
C ALA A 107 -15.12 -3.43 17.23
N ALA A 108 -15.74 -2.26 17.07
CA ALA A 108 -15.13 -1.12 16.38
C ALA A 108 -13.85 -0.65 17.09
N ILE A 109 -13.82 -0.62 18.42
CA ILE A 109 -12.62 -0.29 19.20
C ILE A 109 -11.53 -1.32 18.94
N VAL A 110 -11.84 -2.62 19.02
CA VAL A 110 -10.85 -3.70 18.78
C VAL A 110 -10.31 -3.65 17.37
N VAL A 111 -11.20 -3.49 16.39
CA VAL A 111 -10.80 -3.36 14.96
C VAL A 111 -9.93 -2.11 14.76
N GLY A 112 -10.26 -1.00 15.40
CA GLY A 112 -9.45 0.22 15.37
C GLY A 112 -8.02 -0.03 15.88
N VAL A 113 -7.87 -0.73 17.00
CA VAL A 113 -6.54 -1.11 17.55
C VAL A 113 -5.76 -1.96 16.56
N LEU A 114 -6.40 -2.97 15.98
CA LEU A 114 -5.76 -3.87 15.01
C LEU A 114 -5.32 -3.14 13.74
N LEU A 115 -6.20 -2.31 13.15
CA LEU A 115 -5.86 -1.51 11.96
C LEU A 115 -4.72 -0.53 12.25
N ASN A 116 -4.74 0.11 13.41
CA ASN A 116 -3.67 1.01 13.82
C ASN A 116 -2.32 0.27 13.89
N GLY A 117 -2.28 -0.93 14.48
CA GLY A 117 -1.08 -1.76 14.52
C GLY A 117 -0.57 -2.14 13.13
N ILE A 118 -1.47 -2.52 12.21
CA ILE A 118 -1.13 -2.85 10.83
C ILE A 118 -0.55 -1.62 10.10
N ASN A 119 -1.17 -0.46 10.27
CA ASN A 119 -0.74 0.78 9.61
C ASN A 119 0.62 1.26 10.14
N PHE A 120 0.87 1.16 11.44
CA PHE A 120 2.20 1.43 12.00
C PHE A 120 3.25 0.50 11.42
N GLY A 121 2.98 -0.80 11.36
CA GLY A 121 3.92 -1.76 10.76
C GLY A 121 4.24 -1.47 9.30
N LYS A 122 3.25 -1.06 8.50
CA LYS A 122 3.46 -0.63 7.10
C LYS A 122 4.32 0.63 7.01
N GLN A 123 4.04 1.65 7.85
CA GLN A 123 4.79 2.91 7.87
C GLN A 123 6.24 2.71 8.30
N ASP A 124 6.48 1.87 9.31
CA ASP A 124 7.83 1.54 9.76
C ASP A 124 8.62 0.80 8.68
N ALA A 125 8.00 -0.16 7.99
CA ALA A 125 8.65 -0.87 6.90
C ALA A 125 9.01 0.06 5.73
N ASP A 126 8.10 0.97 5.33
CA ASP A 126 8.36 1.97 4.30
C ASP A 126 9.47 2.94 4.70
N LEU A 127 9.48 3.38 5.95
CA LEU A 127 10.52 4.26 6.47
C LEU A 127 11.89 3.55 6.49
N GLN A 128 11.93 2.28 6.87
CA GLN A 128 13.14 1.47 6.82
C GLN A 128 13.67 1.32 5.39
N LEU A 129 12.80 1.00 4.42
CA LEU A 129 13.19 0.91 3.01
C LEU A 129 13.78 2.22 2.49
N LYS A 130 13.15 3.36 2.77
CA LYS A 130 13.65 4.69 2.41
C LYS A 130 14.98 5.01 3.09
N THR A 131 15.11 4.68 4.37
CA THR A 131 16.33 4.90 5.14
C THR A 131 17.48 4.07 4.60
N ASN A 132 17.24 2.79 4.28
CA ASN A 132 18.23 1.90 3.69
C ASN A 132 18.80 2.47 2.38
N VAL A 133 17.93 2.97 1.51
CA VAL A 133 18.38 3.59 0.24
C VAL A 133 19.23 4.82 0.51
N LYS A 134 18.81 5.70 1.42
CA LYS A 134 19.59 6.90 1.76
C LYS A 134 20.98 6.55 2.26
N VAL A 135 21.06 5.63 3.23
CA VAL A 135 22.34 5.16 3.78
C VAL A 135 23.22 4.53 2.70
N ALA A 136 22.64 3.70 1.83
CA ALA A 136 23.36 3.06 0.74
C ALA A 136 23.95 4.12 -0.23
N LEU A 137 23.15 5.10 -0.65
CA LEU A 137 23.60 6.18 -1.53
C LEU A 137 24.62 7.10 -0.86
N ASP A 138 24.47 7.38 0.46
CA ASP A 138 25.42 8.19 1.25
C ASP A 138 26.78 7.50 1.42
N SER A 139 26.85 6.20 1.30
CA SER A 139 28.09 5.42 1.33
C SER A 139 28.92 5.52 0.06
N LEU A 140 28.32 6.01 -1.03
CA LEU A 140 29.00 6.16 -2.33
C LEU A 140 29.83 7.45 -2.35
N SER A 141 31.03 7.37 -2.92
CA SER A 141 31.80 8.56 -3.31
C SER A 141 31.11 9.28 -4.46
N TYR A 142 31.50 10.54 -4.72
CA TYR A 142 30.97 11.31 -5.85
C TYR A 142 31.10 10.56 -7.17
N SER A 143 32.28 10.01 -7.48
CA SER A 143 32.51 9.24 -8.71
C SER A 143 31.69 7.96 -8.77
N GLU A 144 31.46 7.29 -7.64
CA GLU A 144 30.61 6.09 -7.58
C GLU A 144 29.14 6.44 -7.79
N LEU A 145 28.66 7.56 -7.22
CA LEU A 145 27.29 8.04 -7.41
C LEU A 145 27.02 8.43 -8.87
N GLU A 146 27.97 9.17 -9.48
CA GLU A 146 27.90 9.50 -10.90
C GLU A 146 27.90 8.25 -11.79
N ALA A 147 28.76 7.27 -11.47
CA ALA A 147 28.80 5.98 -12.16
C ALA A 147 27.47 5.25 -12.11
N ILE A 148 26.85 5.14 -10.93
CA ILE A 148 25.57 4.47 -10.73
C ILE A 148 24.44 5.21 -11.42
N THR A 149 24.42 6.53 -11.39
CA THR A 149 23.45 7.33 -12.13
C THR A 149 23.50 7.03 -13.63
N ASN A 150 24.68 6.99 -14.23
CA ASN A 150 24.84 6.65 -15.65
C ASN A 150 24.46 5.19 -15.95
N VAL A 151 24.78 4.27 -15.05
CA VAL A 151 24.40 2.85 -15.17
C VAL A 151 22.89 2.70 -15.25
N PHE A 152 22.13 3.29 -14.32
CA PHE A 152 20.67 3.17 -14.30
C PHE A 152 20.00 4.01 -15.39
N HIS A 153 20.60 5.10 -15.81
CA HIS A 153 20.15 5.85 -16.99
C HIS A 153 20.25 5.00 -18.27
N GLU A 154 21.35 4.25 -18.46
CA GLU A 154 21.53 3.36 -19.61
C GLU A 154 20.60 2.14 -19.53
N LEU A 155 20.36 1.62 -18.33
CA LEU A 155 19.44 0.51 -18.09
C LEU A 155 17.99 0.86 -18.48
N GLY A 156 17.58 2.11 -18.27
CA GLY A 156 16.26 2.62 -18.64
C GLY A 156 15.10 2.05 -17.83
N GLY A 157 15.39 1.38 -16.70
CA GLY A 157 14.37 0.72 -15.86
C GLY A 157 14.96 0.20 -14.56
N ASP A 158 14.15 -0.59 -13.86
CA ASP A 158 14.49 -1.22 -12.59
C ASP A 158 15.24 -2.56 -12.73
N GLU A 159 15.27 -3.15 -13.93
CA GLU A 159 16.05 -4.35 -14.22
C GLU A 159 16.53 -4.41 -15.68
N GLY A 160 17.63 -5.10 -15.91
CA GLY A 160 18.16 -5.30 -17.27
C GLY A 160 19.62 -5.75 -17.31
N PHE A 161 20.16 -5.78 -18.52
CA PHE A 161 21.54 -6.21 -18.80
C PHE A 161 22.43 -5.01 -19.06
N LEU A 162 23.61 -5.04 -18.47
CA LEU A 162 24.61 -4.00 -18.63
C LEU A 162 26.00 -4.57 -18.84
N VAL A 163 26.79 -3.90 -19.67
CA VAL A 163 28.25 -4.17 -19.82
C VAL A 163 29.00 -3.04 -19.12
N ALA A 164 29.42 -3.27 -17.87
CA ALA A 164 30.05 -2.24 -17.03
C ALA A 164 31.27 -1.55 -17.67
N SER A 165 32.07 -2.27 -18.48
CA SER A 165 33.20 -1.66 -19.21
C SER A 165 32.73 -0.65 -20.24
N ARG A 166 31.65 -0.91 -20.96
CA ARG A 166 31.09 0.02 -21.96
C ARG A 166 30.60 1.32 -21.33
N VAL A 167 29.95 1.21 -20.17
CA VAL A 167 29.52 2.42 -19.43
C VAL A 167 30.74 3.18 -18.93
N ALA A 168 31.69 2.49 -18.31
CA ALA A 168 32.94 3.07 -17.82
C ALA A 168 33.70 3.85 -18.88
N ASP A 169 33.89 3.24 -20.07
CA ASP A 169 34.55 3.87 -21.19
C ASP A 169 33.83 5.14 -21.67
N ARG A 170 32.49 5.14 -21.67
CA ARG A 170 31.68 6.29 -22.12
C ARG A 170 31.80 7.50 -21.20
N ILE A 171 31.84 7.27 -19.89
CA ILE A 171 31.86 8.36 -18.88
C ILE A 171 33.27 8.67 -18.38
N GLY A 172 34.30 7.99 -18.95
CA GLY A 172 35.72 8.28 -18.64
C GLY A 172 36.16 7.84 -17.24
N ILE A 173 35.55 6.80 -16.68
CA ILE A 173 35.93 6.21 -15.38
C ILE A 173 36.44 4.78 -15.55
N THR A 174 36.98 4.22 -14.48
CA THR A 174 37.41 2.82 -14.50
C THR A 174 36.25 1.87 -14.18
N ARG A 175 36.23 0.69 -14.77
CA ARG A 175 35.26 -0.37 -14.46
C ARG A 175 35.20 -0.68 -12.95
N SER A 176 36.30 -0.55 -12.24
CA SER A 176 36.37 -0.83 -10.79
C SER A 176 35.48 0.13 -9.97
N VAL A 177 35.30 1.38 -10.37
CA VAL A 177 34.43 2.32 -9.73
C VAL A 177 32.97 1.82 -9.77
N ILE A 178 32.52 1.39 -10.95
CA ILE A 178 31.16 0.83 -11.11
C ILE A 178 31.01 -0.43 -10.25
N VAL A 179 31.97 -1.37 -10.31
CA VAL A 179 31.91 -2.62 -9.55
C VAL A 179 31.90 -2.37 -8.04
N ASN A 180 32.69 -1.42 -7.54
CA ASN A 180 32.71 -1.09 -6.11
C ASN A 180 31.39 -0.46 -5.66
N ALA A 181 30.86 0.48 -6.44
CA ALA A 181 29.57 1.08 -6.18
C ALA A 181 28.44 0.03 -6.14
N MET A 182 28.43 -0.88 -7.14
CA MET A 182 27.46 -1.98 -7.19
C MET A 182 27.55 -2.88 -5.96
N ARG A 183 28.76 -3.28 -5.53
CA ARG A 183 28.94 -4.09 -4.30
C ARG A 183 28.40 -3.41 -3.05
N LYS A 184 28.57 -2.09 -2.91
CA LYS A 184 28.01 -1.33 -1.80
C LYS A 184 26.48 -1.37 -1.80
N LEU A 185 25.84 -1.16 -2.95
CA LEU A 185 24.39 -1.22 -3.11
C LEU A 185 23.85 -2.64 -2.89
N GLU A 186 24.57 -3.67 -3.35
CA GLU A 186 24.24 -5.08 -3.10
C GLU A 186 24.35 -5.42 -1.60
N SER A 187 25.43 -4.98 -0.95
CA SER A 187 25.63 -5.21 0.48
C SER A 187 24.53 -4.55 1.34
N ALA A 188 23.96 -3.45 0.86
CA ALA A 188 22.81 -2.78 1.46
C ALA A 188 21.47 -3.41 1.08
N GLY A 189 21.45 -4.43 0.20
CA GLY A 189 20.23 -5.09 -0.26
C GLY A 189 19.35 -4.24 -1.20
N VAL A 190 19.89 -3.12 -1.69
CA VAL A 190 19.14 -2.16 -2.53
C VAL A 190 19.05 -2.64 -3.97
N VAL A 191 20.10 -3.31 -4.47
CA VAL A 191 20.23 -3.84 -5.83
C VAL A 191 20.73 -5.27 -5.76
N GLU A 192 20.38 -6.09 -6.72
CA GLU A 192 20.95 -7.41 -6.96
C GLU A 192 21.67 -7.40 -8.32
N SER A 193 22.85 -8.02 -8.43
CA SER A 193 23.51 -8.23 -9.70
C SER A 193 23.96 -9.67 -9.89
N ARG A 194 23.97 -10.12 -11.16
CA ARG A 194 24.46 -11.46 -11.57
C ARG A 194 25.33 -11.34 -12.80
N SER A 195 26.57 -11.74 -12.66
CA SER A 195 27.48 -11.81 -13.82
C SER A 195 27.10 -12.96 -14.75
N LEU A 196 26.97 -12.67 -16.05
CA LEU A 196 26.66 -13.63 -17.10
C LEU A 196 27.85 -13.80 -18.07
N GLY A 197 29.05 -13.59 -17.57
CA GLY A 197 30.28 -13.72 -18.36
C GLY A 197 30.35 -12.72 -19.53
N MET A 198 30.52 -13.21 -20.75
CA MET A 198 30.62 -12.36 -21.94
C MET A 198 29.35 -11.57 -22.28
N LYS A 199 28.20 -11.98 -21.75
CA LYS A 199 26.92 -11.29 -21.97
C LYS A 199 26.72 -10.05 -21.06
N GLY A 200 27.64 -9.79 -20.13
CA GLY A 200 27.57 -8.68 -19.19
C GLY A 200 27.03 -9.06 -17.84
N THR A 201 26.44 -8.09 -17.13
CA THR A 201 25.88 -8.25 -15.81
C THR A 201 24.38 -7.96 -15.86
N TYR A 202 23.56 -8.87 -15.40
CA TYR A 202 22.15 -8.60 -15.13
C TYR A 202 22.03 -7.88 -13.82
N MET A 203 21.18 -6.87 -13.76
CA MET A 203 20.94 -6.03 -12.59
C MET A 203 19.45 -5.93 -12.34
N LYS A 204 19.09 -5.88 -11.06
CA LYS A 204 17.71 -5.69 -10.59
C LYS A 204 17.69 -4.83 -9.36
N VAL A 205 16.77 -3.86 -9.34
CA VAL A 205 16.47 -3.05 -8.18
C VAL A 205 15.52 -3.80 -7.24
N ASN A 206 15.91 -3.99 -5.99
CA ASN A 206 15.10 -4.66 -4.98
C ASN A 206 14.31 -3.67 -4.12
N ASN A 207 14.79 -2.43 -3.99
CA ASN A 207 14.14 -1.42 -3.17
C ASN A 207 13.36 -0.42 -4.05
N PRO A 208 12.04 -0.30 -3.89
CA PRO A 208 11.19 0.51 -4.77
C PRO A 208 11.50 2.02 -4.72
N TYR A 209 12.16 2.50 -3.66
CA TYR A 209 12.52 3.91 -3.51
C TYR A 209 13.87 4.28 -4.11
N PHE A 210 14.64 3.30 -4.62
CA PHE A 210 16.01 3.53 -5.05
C PHE A 210 16.12 4.49 -6.25
N LEU A 211 15.37 4.27 -7.30
CA LEU A 211 15.46 5.10 -8.51
C LEU A 211 14.99 6.54 -8.25
N GLU A 212 13.97 6.71 -7.41
CA GLU A 212 13.49 8.03 -7.01
C GLU A 212 14.55 8.81 -6.22
N GLU A 213 15.17 8.18 -5.22
CA GLU A 213 16.22 8.81 -4.40
C GLU A 213 17.51 9.05 -5.19
N LEU A 214 17.88 8.16 -6.11
CA LEU A 214 19.00 8.35 -7.02
C LEU A 214 18.75 9.57 -7.92
N GLY A 215 17.56 9.70 -8.50
CA GLY A 215 17.18 10.81 -9.36
C GLY A 215 17.17 12.17 -8.65
N LYS A 216 16.88 12.22 -7.34
CA LYS A 216 16.98 13.45 -6.55
C LYS A 216 18.42 13.93 -6.38
N ARG A 217 19.40 13.01 -6.29
CA ARG A 217 20.82 13.30 -6.09
C ARG A 217 21.56 13.61 -7.39
N SER A 218 21.08 13.11 -8.52
CA SER A 218 21.68 13.35 -9.84
C SER A 218 21.37 14.73 -10.42
N LYS A 219 20.49 15.51 -9.79
CA LYS A 219 20.12 16.88 -10.20
C LYS A 219 20.93 17.98 -9.52
N ILE A 220 21.93 17.61 -8.71
CA ILE A 220 22.89 18.52 -8.11
C ILE A 220 24.18 18.47 -8.89
#